data_11cfce6d52ce4b7c9a73b5d3293917b3
#
_entry.id   11cfce6d52ce4b7c9a73b5d3293917b3
#
_cell.length_a   1.000
_cell.length_b   1.000
_cell.length_c   1.000
_cell.angle_alpha   90.00
_cell.angle_beta   90.00
_cell.angle_gamma   90.00
#
_symmetry.space_group_name_H-M   'P 1'
#
loop_
_entity.id
_entity.type
_entity.pdbx_description
1 polymer ?
#
loop_
_entity_poly.entity_id
_entity_poly.type
_entity_poly.pdbx_seq_one_letter_code
_entity_poly.pdbx_strand_id
1 'polypeptide(L)'
;MAGAVAEFPRSGLWNVHGDFMVKQEYDNGINVYTSGGYPNGVRYEGSDGWIWVSRGDYVASASDPVAAENSAKALDASDPQILKSEIGDDEIHLYESEEHHGNWLECIQSGKQPISPIEIGLRACSV
;
A
#
# COMPACT_ATOMS: atom_id res chain seq x y z
N MET A 1 13.57 -2.55 -12.77
CA MET A 1 14.44 -3.67 -12.29
C MET A 1 14.00 -4.04 -10.89
N ALA A 2 13.95 -5.31 -10.53
CA ALA A 2 13.57 -5.74 -9.19
C ALA A 2 14.69 -6.60 -8.59
N GLY A 3 14.91 -6.46 -7.29
CA GLY A 3 15.82 -7.28 -6.51
C GLY A 3 15.15 -7.68 -5.20
N ALA A 4 15.35 -8.92 -4.76
CA ALA A 4 14.79 -9.42 -3.52
C ALA A 4 15.83 -10.18 -2.70
N VAL A 5 15.74 -10.05 -1.40
CA VAL A 5 16.47 -10.84 -0.41
C VAL A 5 15.44 -11.44 0.53
N ALA A 6 15.56 -12.75 0.80
CA ALA A 6 14.68 -13.44 1.73
C ALA A 6 15.47 -14.50 2.50
N GLU A 7 15.13 -14.70 3.75
CA GLU A 7 15.65 -15.77 4.59
C GLU A 7 14.65 -16.91 4.64
N PHE A 8 15.15 -18.13 4.45
CA PHE A 8 14.33 -19.34 4.52
C PHE A 8 14.72 -20.19 5.73
N PRO A 9 13.75 -20.75 6.47
CA PRO A 9 14.06 -21.65 7.55
C PRO A 9 14.76 -22.91 7.03
N ARG A 10 15.79 -23.36 7.77
CA ARG A 10 16.58 -24.55 7.39
C ARG A 10 16.04 -25.84 7.98
N SER A 11 15.03 -25.76 8.85
CA SER A 11 14.40 -26.88 9.54
C SER A 11 12.97 -26.52 9.98
N GLY A 12 12.14 -27.52 10.21
CA GLY A 12 10.75 -27.35 10.65
C GLY A 12 9.75 -27.75 9.57
N LEU A 13 8.48 -27.50 9.84
CA LEU A 13 7.37 -27.81 8.93
C LEU A 13 7.17 -26.75 7.83
N TRP A 14 7.68 -25.55 8.03
CA TRP A 14 7.48 -24.41 7.14
C TRP A 14 8.71 -24.22 6.25
N ASN A 15 8.48 -24.03 4.97
CA ASN A 15 9.52 -23.74 3.96
C ASN A 15 9.28 -22.41 3.25
N VAL A 16 8.43 -21.55 3.82
CA VAL A 16 8.21 -20.19 3.34
C VAL A 16 9.27 -19.26 3.91
N HIS A 17 9.52 -18.14 3.24
CA HIS A 17 10.46 -17.13 3.73
C HIS A 17 9.99 -16.57 5.10
N GLY A 18 10.96 -16.25 5.93
CA GLY A 18 10.78 -15.42 7.11
C GLY A 18 10.90 -13.93 6.73
N ASP A 19 11.98 -13.30 7.19
CA ASP A 19 12.27 -11.92 6.81
C ASP A 19 12.58 -11.81 5.33
N PHE A 20 12.02 -10.78 4.71
CA PHE A 20 12.25 -10.47 3.30
C PHE A 20 12.31 -8.97 3.05
N MET A 21 13.00 -8.60 2.00
CA MET A 21 12.97 -7.25 1.43
C MET A 21 12.95 -7.35 -0.09
N VAL A 22 12.05 -6.63 -0.71
CA VAL A 22 11.97 -6.48 -2.17
C VAL A 22 12.17 -5.01 -2.50
N LYS A 23 13.07 -4.73 -3.45
CA LYS A 23 13.24 -3.42 -4.06
C LYS A 23 12.79 -3.49 -5.51
N GLN A 24 11.94 -2.56 -5.90
CA GLN A 24 11.47 -2.38 -7.27
C GLN A 24 11.88 -0.98 -7.75
N GLU A 25 12.50 -0.91 -8.90
CA GLU A 25 12.93 0.34 -9.54
C GLU A 25 12.15 0.52 -10.83
N TYR A 26 11.44 1.64 -10.91
CA TYR A 26 10.66 2.01 -12.08
C TYR A 26 11.43 3.00 -12.96
N ASP A 27 11.19 2.96 -14.27
CA ASP A 27 11.89 3.80 -15.25
C ASP A 27 11.67 5.31 -15.05
N ASN A 28 10.60 5.68 -14.35
CA ASN A 28 10.30 7.06 -13.97
C ASN A 28 11.06 7.53 -12.71
N GLY A 29 11.97 6.71 -12.17
CA GLY A 29 12.77 7.02 -10.98
C GLY A 29 12.11 6.70 -9.64
N ILE A 30 10.88 6.19 -9.63
CA ILE A 30 10.22 5.75 -8.40
C ILE A 30 10.87 4.44 -7.94
N ASN A 31 11.15 4.36 -6.65
CA ASN A 31 11.61 3.15 -5.99
C ASN A 31 10.56 2.72 -4.96
N VAL A 32 10.19 1.46 -4.98
CA VAL A 32 9.30 0.85 -3.99
C VAL A 32 10.06 -0.20 -3.19
N TYR A 33 9.93 -0.14 -1.88
CA TYR A 33 10.51 -1.09 -0.95
C TYR A 33 9.40 -1.80 -0.18
N THR A 34 9.40 -3.12 -0.22
CA THR A 34 8.44 -3.96 0.51
C THR A 34 9.19 -4.90 1.44
N SER A 35 8.83 -4.91 2.71
CA SER A 35 9.48 -5.79 3.71
C SER A 35 8.48 -6.19 4.78
N GLY A 36 8.59 -7.41 5.28
CA GLY A 36 7.87 -7.88 6.46
C GLY A 36 8.31 -7.21 7.77
N GLY A 37 9.50 -6.59 7.79
CA GLY A 37 10.01 -5.86 8.94
C GLY A 37 9.53 -4.42 9.07
N TYR A 38 8.80 -3.90 8.09
CA TYR A 38 8.23 -2.56 8.16
C TYR A 38 6.88 -2.56 8.90
N PRO A 39 6.50 -1.44 9.52
CA PRO A 39 5.15 -1.26 10.04
C PRO A 39 4.10 -1.48 8.94
N ASN A 40 2.93 -2.01 9.33
CA ASN A 40 1.84 -2.27 8.38
C ASN A 40 1.23 -0.95 7.88
N GLY A 41 1.56 -0.58 6.66
CA GLY A 41 1.12 0.66 6.01
C GLY A 41 1.97 0.99 4.80
N VAL A 42 1.77 2.17 4.26
CA VAL A 42 2.51 2.70 3.12
C VAL A 42 3.06 4.07 3.45
N ARG A 43 4.34 4.27 3.21
CA ARG A 43 5.00 5.56 3.31
C ARG A 43 5.40 6.05 1.92
N TYR A 44 4.90 7.22 1.57
CA TYR A 44 5.27 7.91 0.35
C TYR A 44 6.30 8.97 0.69
N GLU A 45 7.47 8.92 0.06
CA GLU A 45 8.55 9.88 0.25
C GLU A 45 8.71 10.72 -1.01
N GLY A 46 8.62 12.03 -0.87
CA GLY A 46 8.82 13.02 -1.92
C GLY A 46 9.89 14.04 -1.55
N SER A 47 10.12 15.02 -2.43
CA SER A 47 11.07 16.13 -2.21
C SER A 47 10.70 17.01 -1.03
N ASP A 48 9.42 17.19 -0.76
CA ASP A 48 8.90 18.12 0.25
C ASP A 48 8.58 17.46 1.59
N GLY A 49 8.74 16.15 1.66
CA GLY A 49 8.53 15.38 2.86
C GLY A 49 7.93 14.01 2.60
N TRP A 50 7.32 13.45 3.60
CA TRP A 50 6.68 12.13 3.51
C TRP A 50 5.26 12.16 4.06
N ILE A 51 4.44 11.23 3.55
CA ILE A 51 3.10 10.90 4.05
C ILE A 51 3.09 9.41 4.40
N TRP A 52 2.52 9.09 5.53
CA TRP A 52 2.25 7.73 6.00
C TRP A 52 0.75 7.47 6.00
N VAL A 53 0.35 6.32 5.46
CA VAL A 53 -1.04 5.86 5.46
C VAL A 53 -1.09 4.43 5.98
N SER A 54 -1.95 4.17 6.94
CA SER A 54 -2.19 2.84 7.49
C SER A 54 -3.67 2.65 7.85
N ARG A 55 -4.02 1.46 8.28
CA ARG A 55 -5.35 1.17 8.85
C ARG A 55 -5.51 1.66 10.29
N GLY A 56 -4.50 2.36 10.83
CA GLY A 56 -4.47 2.77 12.23
C GLY A 56 -4.33 1.58 13.16
N ASP A 57 -5.12 1.57 14.24
CA ASP A 57 -5.11 0.50 15.24
C ASP A 57 -5.77 -0.80 14.76
N TYR A 58 -6.21 -0.87 13.52
CA TYR A 58 -6.87 -2.05 12.99
C TYR A 58 -5.86 -3.16 12.70
N VAL A 59 -5.94 -4.24 13.46
CA VAL A 59 -5.20 -5.48 13.22
C VAL A 59 -6.00 -6.33 12.25
N ALA A 60 -5.52 -6.51 11.03
CA ALA A 60 -6.23 -7.24 9.99
C ALA A 60 -6.14 -8.75 10.17
N SER A 61 -5.09 -9.25 10.83
CA SER A 61 -4.91 -10.67 11.12
C SER A 61 -4.11 -10.87 12.41
N ALA A 62 -4.21 -12.06 12.97
CA ALA A 62 -3.44 -12.44 14.17
C ALA A 62 -1.91 -12.51 13.92
N SER A 63 -1.49 -12.52 12.66
CA SER A 63 -0.10 -12.49 12.24
C SER A 63 0.41 -11.10 11.89
N ASP A 64 -0.47 -10.11 11.88
CA ASP A 64 0.00 -8.74 11.77
C ASP A 64 0.94 -8.49 12.96
N PRO A 65 2.15 -7.99 12.72
CA PRO A 65 2.98 -7.57 13.82
C PRO A 65 2.12 -6.63 14.65
N VAL A 66 1.91 -7.00 15.89
CA VAL A 66 1.23 -6.12 16.84
C VAL A 66 1.88 -4.78 16.61
N ALA A 67 1.09 -3.77 16.35
CA ALA A 67 1.57 -2.39 16.34
C ALA A 67 1.97 -2.06 17.79
N ALA A 68 2.89 -2.86 18.28
CA ALA A 68 3.53 -2.73 19.56
C ALA A 68 4.21 -1.37 19.46
N GLU A 69 3.71 -0.44 20.20
CA GLU A 69 4.35 0.83 20.51
C GLU A 69 4.34 1.92 19.43
N ASN A 70 4.00 1.61 18.19
CA ASN A 70 3.69 2.61 17.19
C ASN A 70 2.27 2.37 16.72
N SER A 71 1.30 2.75 17.52
CA SER A 71 -0.03 3.05 17.02
C SER A 71 0.14 4.18 16.01
N ALA A 72 0.70 3.82 14.86
CA ALA A 72 0.89 4.74 13.77
C ALA A 72 -0.49 5.31 13.50
N LYS A 73 -0.62 6.60 13.61
CA LYS A 73 -1.84 7.28 13.20
C LYS A 73 -2.23 6.73 11.83
N ALA A 74 -3.52 6.55 11.57
CA ALA A 74 -3.97 6.08 10.27
C ALA A 74 -3.44 6.98 9.14
N LEU A 75 -3.20 8.25 9.43
CA LEU A 75 -2.60 9.23 8.53
C LEU A 75 -1.61 10.10 9.31
N ASP A 76 -0.38 10.21 8.82
CA ASP A 76 0.67 11.07 9.39
C ASP A 76 1.55 11.65 8.27
N ALA A 77 2.31 12.70 8.56
CA ALA A 77 3.24 13.30 7.62
C ALA A 77 4.43 13.94 8.34
N SER A 78 5.53 14.16 7.59
CA SER A 78 6.72 14.88 8.11
C SER A 78 6.41 16.30 8.53
N ASP A 79 5.47 16.95 7.84
CA ASP A 79 4.95 18.28 8.17
C ASP A 79 3.41 18.22 8.16
N PRO A 80 2.74 18.63 9.24
CA PRO A 80 1.28 18.70 9.29
C PRO A 80 0.65 19.58 8.21
N GLN A 81 1.39 20.49 7.60
CA GLN A 81 0.88 21.30 6.50
C GLN A 81 0.62 20.47 5.23
N ILE A 82 1.39 19.40 5.02
CA ILE A 82 1.18 18.47 3.89
C ILE A 82 -0.21 17.85 3.96
N LEU A 83 -0.69 17.51 5.17
CA LEU A 83 -2.02 16.92 5.36
C LEU A 83 -3.18 17.92 5.19
N LYS A 84 -2.88 19.21 5.10
CA LYS A 84 -3.86 20.26 4.87
C LYS A 84 -3.92 20.69 3.41
N SER A 85 -3.05 20.14 2.55
CA SER A 85 -3.12 20.41 1.13
C SER A 85 -4.43 19.92 0.56
N GLU A 86 -5.08 20.74 -0.24
CA GLU A 86 -6.29 20.41 -0.97
C GLU A 86 -5.92 20.18 -2.43
N ILE A 87 -6.52 19.18 -3.04
CA ILE A 87 -6.35 18.91 -4.47
C ILE A 87 -7.17 19.96 -5.22
N GLY A 88 -6.49 20.78 -6.04
CA GLY A 88 -7.14 21.80 -6.85
C GLY A 88 -7.89 21.19 -8.04
N ASP A 89 -8.84 21.94 -8.60
CA ASP A 89 -9.68 21.47 -9.72
C ASP A 89 -8.88 21.05 -10.97
N ASP A 90 -7.67 21.60 -11.14
CA ASP A 90 -6.76 21.29 -12.26
C ASP A 90 -5.81 20.11 -11.96
N GLU A 91 -5.89 19.52 -10.77
CA GLU A 91 -5.03 18.42 -10.35
C GLU A 91 -5.70 17.07 -10.60
N ILE A 92 -4.95 15.98 -10.36
CA ILE A 92 -5.42 14.64 -10.61
C ILE A 92 -6.39 14.21 -9.50
N HIS A 93 -7.65 14.03 -9.85
CA HIS A 93 -8.67 13.44 -8.99
C HIS A 93 -8.79 11.95 -9.30
N LEU A 94 -8.64 11.12 -8.27
CA LEU A 94 -8.82 9.70 -8.40
C LEU A 94 -10.31 9.34 -8.38
N TYR A 95 -10.64 8.20 -8.99
CA TYR A 95 -11.99 7.63 -8.87
C TYR A 95 -12.26 7.27 -7.39
N GLU A 96 -13.32 7.81 -6.83
CA GLU A 96 -13.75 7.56 -5.46
C GLU A 96 -14.85 6.51 -5.41
N SER A 97 -14.77 5.62 -4.44
CA SER A 97 -15.83 4.65 -4.12
C SER A 97 -15.80 4.36 -2.62
N GLU A 98 -16.93 4.56 -1.97
CA GLU A 98 -17.08 4.31 -0.54
C GLU A 98 -17.20 2.81 -0.23
N GLU A 99 -17.70 2.01 -1.19
CA GLU A 99 -18.02 0.61 -0.96
C GLU A 99 -17.82 -0.23 -2.23
N HIS A 100 -17.02 -1.29 -2.11
CA HIS A 100 -16.63 -2.13 -3.24
C HIS A 100 -17.78 -2.90 -3.88
N HIS A 101 -18.69 -3.45 -3.08
CA HIS A 101 -19.80 -4.25 -3.62
C HIS A 101 -20.82 -3.37 -4.35
N GLY A 102 -21.13 -2.18 -3.80
CA GLY A 102 -21.98 -1.19 -4.45
C GLY A 102 -21.39 -0.73 -5.78
N ASN A 103 -20.10 -0.36 -5.77
CA ASN A 103 -19.39 0.01 -7.00
C ASN A 103 -19.43 -1.09 -8.06
N TRP A 104 -19.22 -2.34 -7.67
CA TRP A 104 -19.28 -3.48 -8.58
C TRP A 104 -20.67 -3.65 -9.19
N LEU A 105 -21.74 -3.60 -8.38
CA LEU A 105 -23.13 -3.71 -8.84
C LEU A 105 -23.52 -2.57 -9.79
N GLU A 106 -23.14 -1.33 -9.45
CA GLU A 106 -23.36 -0.17 -10.30
C GLU A 106 -22.64 -0.31 -11.66
N CYS A 107 -21.41 -0.81 -11.63
CA CYS A 107 -20.64 -1.02 -12.85
C CYS A 107 -21.23 -2.12 -13.75
N ILE A 108 -21.79 -3.20 -13.17
CA ILE A 108 -22.53 -4.22 -13.92
C ILE A 108 -23.74 -3.58 -14.61
N GLN A 109 -24.50 -2.73 -13.92
CA GLN A 109 -25.69 -2.11 -14.47
C GLN A 109 -25.38 -1.05 -15.53
N SER A 110 -24.34 -0.25 -15.31
CA SER A 110 -23.97 0.88 -16.15
C SER A 110 -23.02 0.53 -17.29
N GLY A 111 -22.37 -0.62 -17.25
CA GLY A 111 -21.30 -1.01 -18.19
C GLY A 111 -20.00 -0.22 -18.00
N LYS A 112 -19.86 0.53 -16.90
CA LYS A 112 -18.62 1.27 -16.59
C LYS A 112 -17.58 0.35 -15.95
N GLN A 113 -16.31 0.79 -16.00
CA GLN A 113 -15.24 0.11 -15.26
C GLN A 113 -15.36 0.37 -13.75
N PRO A 114 -15.15 -0.68 -12.91
CA PRO A 114 -15.07 -0.50 -11.47
C PRO A 114 -13.78 0.23 -11.07
N ILE A 115 -13.74 0.71 -9.82
CA ILE A 115 -12.56 1.37 -9.25
C ILE A 115 -11.31 0.48 -9.27
N SER A 116 -11.50 -0.83 -9.20
CA SER A 116 -10.41 -1.84 -9.25
C SER A 116 -10.63 -2.82 -10.38
N PRO A 117 -10.39 -2.43 -11.64
CA PRO A 117 -10.52 -3.33 -12.78
C PRO A 117 -9.44 -4.41 -12.75
N ILE A 118 -9.71 -5.54 -13.40
CA ILE A 118 -8.84 -6.73 -13.36
C ILE A 118 -7.40 -6.44 -13.84
N GLU A 119 -7.23 -5.55 -14.80
CA GLU A 119 -5.91 -5.15 -15.31
C GLU A 119 -5.03 -4.50 -14.22
N ILE A 120 -5.63 -3.66 -13.38
CA ILE A 120 -4.90 -3.03 -12.27
C ILE A 120 -4.56 -4.10 -11.23
N GLY A 121 -5.52 -4.98 -10.89
CA GLY A 121 -5.28 -6.08 -9.98
C GLY A 121 -4.18 -7.03 -10.47
N LEU A 122 -4.21 -7.41 -11.75
CA LEU A 122 -3.19 -8.25 -12.36
C LEU A 122 -1.81 -7.60 -12.30
N ARG A 123 -1.70 -6.32 -12.66
CA ARG A 123 -0.43 -5.59 -12.61
C ARG A 123 0.12 -5.48 -11.19
N ALA A 124 -0.72 -5.21 -10.20
CA ALA A 124 -0.31 -5.13 -8.80
C ALA A 124 0.22 -6.46 -8.26
N CYS A 125 -0.26 -7.60 -8.79
CA CYS A 125 0.19 -8.94 -8.40
C CYS A 125 1.39 -9.45 -9.22
N SER A 126 1.75 -8.78 -10.31
CA SER A 126 2.77 -9.25 -11.28
C SER A 126 4.11 -8.53 -11.16
N VAL A 127 4.28 -7.74 -10.12
CA VAL A 127 5.49 -6.92 -9.91
C VAL A 127 6.54 -7.66 -9.07
#